data_a9031ae40e012648d6d2d2dc56adcb5d
#
_entry.id   a9031ae40e012648d6d2d2dc56adcb5d
#
_cell.length_a   1.000
_cell.length_b   1.000
_cell.length_c   1.000
_cell.angle_alpha   90.00
_cell.angle_beta   90.00
_cell.angle_gamma   90.00
#
_symmetry.space_group_name_H-M   'P 1'
#
loop_
_entity.id
_entity.type
_entity.pdbx_description
1 polymer ?
#
loop_
_entity_poly.entity_id
_entity_poly.type
_entity_poly.pdbx_seq_one_letter_code
_entity_poly.pdbx_strand_id
1 'polypeptide(L)'
;YLMYHYHWTYMNLFIAGLMIIVLLIQTICVKHFRFMRKFPLFGIDWLGAALWAALLAEIAFLFNYGDWYDWWNSPVIRQLSVAILITLFFCIWRMLTIRHPFLEPKMWSYRYLLPLLGLITLVEAFLATEHVLEEVFYEEVMKYEELVSVQLAWFAIIGIVIGCVFSYWWMHIKHYNYVRLIIVGFLGLIGYLIGFYLTISTDIHISQLYLPTICRGFAYAVLSATFMVCLEEIMTFQHFFQSLSVFNMLHMVVGGVLGCAIYAQGLAYYVPDNLARYGAAIDHVSFSSSPFNLGHYMEEFISQMMEISIKQ
;
A
#
# COMPACT_ATOMS: atom_id res chain seq x y z
N TYR A 1 20.36 9.89 3.87
CA TYR A 1 21.52 10.53 4.46
C TYR A 1 22.80 9.71 4.26
N LEU A 2 22.83 8.41 4.66
CA LEU A 2 23.99 7.53 4.50
C LEU A 2 24.37 7.32 3.03
N MET A 3 23.38 7.19 2.16
CA MET A 3 23.58 6.99 0.73
C MET A 3 24.16 8.26 0.05
N TYR A 4 23.73 9.44 0.47
CA TYR A 4 24.19 10.72 -0.08
C TYR A 4 25.59 11.12 0.38
N HIS A 5 25.94 10.90 1.66
CA HIS A 5 27.21 11.35 2.24
C HIS A 5 28.30 10.27 2.23
N TYR A 6 27.89 8.98 2.06
CA TYR A 6 28.79 7.83 2.07
C TYR A 6 28.47 6.93 0.87
N HIS A 7 29.14 5.82 0.77
CA HIS A 7 28.88 4.85 -0.28
C HIS A 7 27.63 4.01 0.07
N TRP A 8 26.86 3.59 -0.97
CA TRP A 8 25.62 2.80 -0.80
C TRP A 8 25.82 1.51 0.04
N THR A 9 27.03 0.96 0.07
CA THR A 9 27.38 -0.21 0.87
C THR A 9 27.17 0.03 2.38
N TYR A 10 27.35 1.26 2.87
CA TYR A 10 27.16 1.59 4.30
C TYR A 10 25.68 1.52 4.71
N MET A 11 24.77 1.72 3.80
CA MET A 11 23.33 1.51 4.05
C MET A 11 23.03 0.05 4.38
N ASN A 12 23.60 -0.89 3.61
CA ASN A 12 23.43 -2.33 3.86
C ASN A 12 24.07 -2.75 5.17
N LEU A 13 25.26 -2.21 5.52
CA LEU A 13 25.92 -2.47 6.80
C LEU A 13 25.09 -1.90 7.97
N PHE A 14 24.49 -0.74 7.83
CA PHE A 14 23.62 -0.16 8.84
C PHE A 14 22.36 -1.01 9.07
N ILE A 15 21.70 -1.46 8.00
CA ILE A 15 20.55 -2.37 8.09
C ILE A 15 20.95 -3.69 8.75
N ALA A 16 22.07 -4.28 8.36
CA ALA A 16 22.60 -5.50 8.97
C ALA A 16 22.89 -5.30 10.47
N GLY A 17 23.48 -4.17 10.84
CA GLY A 17 23.71 -3.81 12.25
C GLY A 17 22.42 -3.68 13.05
N LEU A 18 21.39 -3.03 12.51
CA LEU A 18 20.07 -2.95 13.14
C LEU A 18 19.44 -4.33 13.31
N MET A 19 19.52 -5.21 12.30
CA MET A 19 19.02 -6.58 12.39
C MET A 19 19.72 -7.39 13.49
N ILE A 20 21.03 -7.23 13.66
CA ILE A 20 21.76 -7.86 14.74
C ILE A 20 21.30 -7.34 16.11
N ILE A 21 21.09 -6.03 16.25
CA ILE A 21 20.57 -5.43 17.49
C ILE A 21 19.17 -5.98 17.82
N VAL A 22 18.27 -6.05 16.84
CA VAL A 22 16.92 -6.63 17.01
C VAL A 22 17.00 -8.10 17.43
N LEU A 23 17.87 -8.89 16.79
CA LEU A 23 18.14 -10.29 17.16
C LEU A 23 18.63 -10.42 18.62
N LEU A 24 19.56 -9.57 19.05
CA LEU A 24 20.06 -9.56 20.43
C LEU A 24 18.94 -9.19 21.42
N ILE A 25 18.16 -8.15 21.13
CA ILE A 25 17.02 -7.77 21.97
C ILE A 25 16.01 -8.92 22.05
N GLN A 26 15.70 -9.56 20.92
CA GLN A 26 14.77 -10.68 20.86
C GLN A 26 15.26 -11.88 21.68
N THR A 27 16.54 -12.22 21.60
CA THR A 27 17.11 -13.35 22.36
C THR A 27 17.16 -13.09 23.87
N ILE A 28 17.35 -11.83 24.28
CA ILE A 28 17.42 -11.44 25.69
C ILE A 28 16.03 -11.27 26.30
N CYS A 29 15.12 -10.58 25.58
CA CYS A 29 13.82 -10.16 26.10
C CYS A 29 12.73 -11.21 25.90
N VAL A 30 12.79 -12.00 24.82
CA VAL A 30 11.76 -12.99 24.51
C VAL A 30 12.14 -14.32 25.16
N LYS A 31 11.44 -14.67 26.24
CA LYS A 31 11.53 -16.00 26.82
C LYS A 31 11.09 -17.04 25.79
N HIS A 32 11.81 -18.15 25.69
CA HIS A 32 11.45 -19.25 24.80
C HIS A 32 10.03 -19.75 25.08
N PHE A 33 9.10 -19.31 24.29
CA PHE A 33 7.73 -19.83 24.30
C PHE A 33 7.76 -21.21 23.65
N ARG A 34 7.68 -22.27 24.47
CA ARG A 34 7.41 -23.62 23.94
C ARG A 34 5.89 -23.69 23.70
N PHE A 35 5.46 -23.66 22.45
CA PHE A 35 4.10 -24.06 22.14
C PHE A 35 3.85 -25.46 22.68
N MET A 36 2.83 -25.64 23.50
CA MET A 36 2.51 -26.93 24.14
C MET A 36 2.15 -28.02 23.12
N ARG A 37 1.80 -27.69 21.89
CA ARG A 37 1.51 -28.64 20.80
C ARG A 37 2.55 -28.49 19.69
N LYS A 38 3.23 -29.60 19.37
CA LYS A 38 4.04 -29.69 18.17
C LYS A 38 3.13 -29.72 16.95
N PHE A 39 3.22 -28.72 16.09
CA PHE A 39 2.54 -28.78 14.80
C PHE A 39 3.28 -29.76 13.90
N PRO A 40 2.61 -30.79 13.34
CA PRO A 40 3.24 -31.73 12.43
C PRO A 40 3.53 -31.05 11.09
N LEU A 41 4.80 -30.69 10.85
CA LEU A 41 5.25 -30.03 9.61
C LEU A 41 4.98 -30.89 8.35
N PHE A 42 4.87 -32.23 8.52
CA PHE A 42 4.53 -33.13 7.40
C PHE A 42 3.05 -33.07 6.98
N GLY A 43 2.20 -32.40 7.75
CA GLY A 43 0.79 -32.15 7.39
C GLY A 43 0.57 -30.84 6.62
N ILE A 44 1.63 -30.08 6.33
CA ILE A 44 1.51 -28.81 5.60
C ILE A 44 1.44 -29.09 4.09
N ASP A 45 0.46 -28.48 3.44
CA ASP A 45 0.30 -28.55 1.98
C ASP A 45 1.27 -27.59 1.28
N TRP A 46 2.55 -27.99 1.15
CA TRP A 46 3.58 -27.19 0.51
C TRP A 46 3.29 -26.85 -0.96
N LEU A 47 2.69 -27.79 -1.69
CA LEU A 47 2.32 -27.55 -3.08
C LEU A 47 1.16 -26.56 -3.18
N GLY A 48 0.19 -26.63 -2.27
CA GLY A 48 -0.87 -25.64 -2.18
C GLY A 48 -0.33 -24.26 -1.85
N ALA A 49 0.59 -24.15 -0.89
CA ALA A 49 1.26 -22.88 -0.58
C ALA A 49 2.03 -22.31 -1.79
N ALA A 50 2.76 -23.16 -2.53
CA ALA A 50 3.47 -22.75 -3.73
C ALA A 50 2.53 -22.28 -4.85
N LEU A 51 1.38 -22.93 -5.05
CA LEU A 51 0.37 -22.51 -6.02
C LEU A 51 -0.24 -21.15 -5.66
N TRP A 52 -0.57 -20.93 -4.38
CA TRP A 52 -1.05 -19.64 -3.92
C TRP A 52 0.00 -18.53 -4.05
N ALA A 53 1.27 -18.83 -3.76
CA ALA A 53 2.37 -17.87 -3.97
C ALA A 53 2.56 -17.54 -5.47
N ALA A 54 2.48 -18.53 -6.35
CA ALA A 54 2.56 -18.32 -7.80
C ALA A 54 1.39 -17.44 -8.28
N LEU A 55 0.16 -17.71 -7.85
CA LEU A 55 -1.02 -16.93 -8.18
C LEU A 55 -0.85 -15.46 -7.76
N LEU A 56 -0.34 -15.21 -6.55
CA LEU A 56 -0.10 -13.86 -6.07
C LEU A 56 0.98 -13.14 -6.88
N ALA A 57 2.06 -13.84 -7.23
CA ALA A 57 3.11 -13.28 -8.08
C ALA A 57 2.60 -12.93 -9.47
N GLU A 58 1.76 -13.78 -10.07
CA GLU A 58 1.12 -13.53 -11.37
C GLU A 58 0.18 -12.30 -11.29
N ILE A 59 -0.63 -12.18 -10.24
CA ILE A 59 -1.52 -11.03 -10.00
C ILE A 59 -0.69 -9.76 -9.78
N ALA A 60 0.35 -9.81 -8.95
CA ALA A 60 1.22 -8.68 -8.71
C ALA A 60 1.94 -8.22 -10.00
N PHE A 61 2.40 -9.16 -10.82
CA PHE A 61 2.99 -8.84 -12.12
C PHE A 61 1.97 -8.17 -13.06
N LEU A 62 0.75 -8.70 -13.12
CA LEU A 62 -0.31 -8.14 -13.97
C LEU A 62 -0.58 -6.66 -13.63
N PHE A 63 -0.72 -6.34 -12.36
CA PHE A 63 -1.04 -4.96 -11.95
C PHE A 63 0.16 -4.01 -11.99
N ASN A 64 1.37 -4.48 -11.67
CA ASN A 64 2.57 -3.63 -11.71
C ASN A 64 3.04 -3.33 -13.13
N TYR A 65 2.89 -4.27 -14.05
CA TYR A 65 3.41 -4.15 -15.41
C TYR A 65 2.32 -4.04 -16.47
N GLY A 66 1.04 -4.05 -16.07
CA GLY A 66 -0.09 -3.96 -17.00
C GLY A 66 -0.02 -2.73 -17.91
N ASP A 67 0.25 -1.58 -17.31
CA ASP A 67 0.39 -0.31 -18.02
C ASP A 67 1.60 -0.31 -18.97
N TRP A 68 2.73 -0.77 -18.51
CA TRP A 68 3.96 -0.89 -19.33
C TRP A 68 3.77 -1.73 -20.60
N TYR A 69 2.96 -2.79 -20.52
CA TYR A 69 2.65 -3.69 -21.62
C TYR A 69 1.38 -3.34 -22.38
N ASP A 70 0.78 -2.17 -22.16
CA ASP A 70 -0.48 -1.75 -22.78
C ASP A 70 -1.63 -2.75 -22.54
N TRP A 71 -1.69 -3.27 -21.33
CA TRP A 71 -2.73 -4.19 -20.84
C TRP A 71 -3.00 -5.35 -21.83
N TRP A 72 -4.28 -5.61 -22.13
CA TRP A 72 -4.68 -6.74 -23.00
C TRP A 72 -4.33 -6.59 -24.49
N ASN A 73 -3.77 -5.47 -24.92
CA ASN A 73 -3.23 -5.33 -26.29
C ASN A 73 -1.96 -6.18 -26.47
N SER A 74 -1.21 -6.36 -25.39
CA SER A 74 0.00 -7.18 -25.41
C SER A 74 -0.29 -8.69 -25.34
N PRO A 75 0.43 -9.52 -26.13
CA PRO A 75 0.36 -10.98 -26.02
C PRO A 75 0.84 -11.50 -24.64
N VAL A 76 1.78 -10.79 -23.99
CA VAL A 76 2.32 -11.18 -22.68
C VAL A 76 1.22 -11.13 -21.62
N ILE A 77 0.49 -10.03 -21.53
CA ILE A 77 -0.60 -9.86 -20.55
C ILE A 77 -1.77 -10.83 -20.82
N ARG A 78 -2.08 -11.10 -22.09
CA ARG A 78 -3.10 -12.11 -22.42
C ARG A 78 -2.70 -13.51 -21.98
N GLN A 79 -1.43 -13.91 -22.22
CA GLN A 79 -0.91 -15.22 -21.77
C GLN A 79 -0.89 -15.29 -20.23
N LEU A 80 -0.45 -14.23 -19.56
CA LEU A 80 -0.45 -14.13 -18.11
C LEU A 80 -1.87 -14.23 -17.54
N SER A 81 -2.86 -13.56 -18.14
CA SER A 81 -4.27 -13.67 -17.71
C SER A 81 -4.80 -15.10 -17.80
N VAL A 82 -4.41 -15.83 -18.86
CA VAL A 82 -4.75 -17.26 -18.99
C VAL A 82 -4.02 -18.07 -17.92
N ALA A 83 -2.73 -17.78 -17.65
CA ALA A 83 -1.96 -18.46 -16.61
C ALA A 83 -2.63 -18.27 -15.23
N ILE A 84 -3.03 -17.02 -14.88
CA ILE A 84 -3.77 -16.70 -13.64
C ILE A 84 -5.01 -17.57 -13.51
N LEU A 85 -5.81 -17.71 -14.57
CA LEU A 85 -7.03 -18.53 -14.54
C LEU A 85 -6.71 -20.02 -14.32
N ILE A 86 -5.66 -20.51 -14.95
CA ILE A 86 -5.21 -21.90 -14.80
C ILE A 86 -4.70 -22.14 -13.37
N THR A 87 -3.83 -21.25 -12.87
CA THR A 87 -3.27 -21.36 -11.52
C THR A 87 -4.38 -21.26 -10.46
N LEU A 88 -5.33 -20.34 -10.62
CA LEU A 88 -6.50 -20.22 -9.76
C LEU A 88 -7.36 -21.50 -9.77
N PHE A 89 -7.59 -22.09 -10.96
CA PHE A 89 -8.30 -23.36 -11.07
C PHE A 89 -7.58 -24.48 -10.28
N PHE A 90 -6.26 -24.60 -10.40
CA PHE A 90 -5.50 -25.58 -9.64
C PHE A 90 -5.50 -25.30 -8.12
N CYS A 91 -5.45 -24.05 -7.71
CA CYS A 91 -5.60 -23.65 -6.30
C CYS A 91 -6.94 -24.11 -5.73
N ILE A 92 -8.05 -23.82 -6.43
CA ILE A 92 -9.40 -24.18 -6.00
C ILE A 92 -9.57 -25.70 -6.04
N TRP A 93 -9.18 -26.36 -7.12
CA TRP A 93 -9.25 -27.82 -7.23
C TRP A 93 -8.51 -28.50 -6.10
N ARG A 94 -7.30 -28.07 -5.80
CA ARG A 94 -6.48 -28.61 -4.71
C ARG A 94 -7.12 -28.35 -3.35
N MET A 95 -7.65 -27.15 -3.12
CA MET A 95 -8.35 -26.77 -1.89
C MET A 95 -9.57 -27.68 -1.61
N LEU A 96 -10.27 -28.15 -2.67
CA LEU A 96 -11.44 -29.00 -2.54
C LEU A 96 -11.12 -30.50 -2.45
N THR A 97 -9.96 -30.94 -2.98
CA THR A 97 -9.63 -32.37 -3.13
C THR A 97 -8.78 -32.88 -1.98
N ILE A 98 -7.91 -32.06 -1.37
CA ILE A 98 -6.97 -32.49 -0.33
C ILE A 98 -7.61 -32.40 1.04
N ARG A 99 -7.28 -33.41 1.88
CA ARG A 99 -7.82 -33.52 3.25
C ARG A 99 -7.37 -32.36 4.17
N HIS A 100 -6.16 -31.85 3.98
CA HIS A 100 -5.60 -30.73 4.74
C HIS A 100 -4.98 -29.73 3.76
N PRO A 101 -5.82 -28.92 3.07
CA PRO A 101 -5.33 -27.94 2.12
C PRO A 101 -4.68 -26.76 2.86
N PHE A 102 -3.84 -25.99 2.14
CA PHE A 102 -3.23 -24.78 2.69
C PHE A 102 -4.27 -23.76 3.20
N LEU A 103 -5.37 -23.58 2.46
CA LEU A 103 -6.55 -22.83 2.89
C LEU A 103 -7.76 -23.77 2.97
N GLU A 104 -8.35 -23.92 4.14
CA GLU A 104 -9.54 -24.76 4.31
C GLU A 104 -10.81 -24.07 3.80
N PRO A 105 -11.67 -24.75 3.00
CA PRO A 105 -12.93 -24.18 2.52
C PRO A 105 -13.85 -23.70 3.64
N LYS A 106 -13.81 -24.35 4.81
CA LYS A 106 -14.60 -23.98 5.99
C LYS A 106 -14.28 -22.60 6.53
N MET A 107 -13.07 -22.11 6.30
CA MET A 107 -12.66 -20.75 6.71
C MET A 107 -13.57 -19.70 6.06
N TRP A 108 -13.96 -19.89 4.81
CA TRP A 108 -14.80 -18.95 4.07
C TRP A 108 -16.27 -18.91 4.54
N SER A 109 -16.68 -19.85 5.36
CA SER A 109 -18.04 -19.91 5.94
C SER A 109 -18.24 -18.94 7.10
N TYR A 110 -17.17 -18.30 7.62
CA TYR A 110 -17.29 -17.29 8.66
C TYR A 110 -17.89 -16.01 8.09
N ARG A 111 -19.06 -15.62 8.61
CA ARG A 111 -19.91 -14.55 8.08
C ARG A 111 -19.20 -13.21 7.91
N TYR A 112 -18.29 -12.86 8.81
CA TYR A 112 -17.63 -11.55 8.84
C TYR A 112 -16.23 -11.55 8.23
N LEU A 113 -15.72 -12.69 7.79
CA LEU A 113 -14.38 -12.77 7.21
C LEU A 113 -14.28 -12.01 5.87
N LEU A 114 -15.18 -12.30 4.93
CA LEU A 114 -15.18 -11.65 3.61
C LEU A 114 -15.32 -10.12 3.68
N PRO A 115 -16.27 -9.55 4.46
CA PRO A 115 -16.32 -8.11 4.66
C PRO A 115 -15.04 -7.53 5.25
N LEU A 116 -14.43 -8.20 6.24
CA LEU A 116 -13.19 -7.75 6.85
C LEU A 116 -12.03 -7.74 5.85
N LEU A 117 -11.89 -8.81 5.06
CA LEU A 117 -10.88 -8.90 4.00
C LEU A 117 -11.10 -7.86 2.89
N GLY A 118 -12.35 -7.60 2.53
CA GLY A 118 -12.70 -6.53 1.58
C GLY A 118 -12.33 -5.14 2.10
N LEU A 119 -12.59 -4.88 3.38
CA LEU A 119 -12.24 -3.60 4.01
C LEU A 119 -10.72 -3.37 4.06
N ILE A 120 -9.92 -4.39 4.39
CA ILE A 120 -8.45 -4.23 4.39
C ILE A 120 -7.92 -3.98 2.99
N THR A 121 -8.42 -4.70 1.99
CA THR A 121 -8.01 -4.48 0.59
C THR A 121 -8.35 -3.05 0.14
N LEU A 122 -9.51 -2.53 0.53
CA LEU A 122 -9.93 -1.17 0.22
C LEU A 122 -9.06 -0.12 0.93
N VAL A 123 -8.72 -0.34 2.20
CA VAL A 123 -7.82 0.56 2.95
C VAL A 123 -6.44 0.61 2.30
N GLU A 124 -5.87 -0.55 1.93
CA GLU A 124 -4.58 -0.62 1.26
C GLU A 124 -4.61 0.06 -0.12
N ALA A 125 -5.71 -0.11 -0.87
CA ALA A 125 -5.88 0.57 -2.14
C ALA A 125 -5.91 2.11 -1.96
N PHE A 126 -6.54 2.64 -0.92
CA PHE A 126 -6.49 4.08 -0.63
C PHE A 126 -5.13 4.55 -0.12
N LEU A 127 -4.42 3.74 0.65
CA LEU A 127 -3.07 4.07 1.13
C LEU A 127 -2.02 4.03 0.01
N ALA A 128 -2.30 3.32 -1.08
CA ALA A 128 -1.44 3.29 -2.27
C ALA A 128 -1.28 4.66 -2.96
N THR A 129 -2.07 5.68 -2.58
CA THR A 129 -1.84 7.08 -2.98
C THR A 129 -0.44 7.56 -2.63
N GLU A 130 0.15 7.06 -1.53
CA GLU A 130 1.51 7.37 -1.12
C GLU A 130 2.55 7.03 -2.19
N HIS A 131 2.40 5.87 -2.83
CA HIS A 131 3.39 5.34 -3.76
C HIS A 131 3.22 5.85 -5.21
N VAL A 132 2.12 6.51 -5.52
CA VAL A 132 1.87 6.99 -6.89
C VAL A 132 1.58 8.48 -6.89
N LEU A 133 0.53 8.93 -6.20
CA LEU A 133 0.10 10.33 -6.30
C LEU A 133 1.01 11.27 -5.50
N GLU A 134 1.40 10.87 -4.27
CA GLU A 134 2.30 11.70 -3.46
C GLU A 134 3.70 11.74 -4.09
N GLU A 135 4.22 10.61 -4.58
CA GLU A 135 5.53 10.53 -5.22
C GLU A 135 5.58 11.44 -6.45
N VAL A 136 4.61 11.32 -7.37
CA VAL A 136 4.51 12.19 -8.55
C VAL A 136 4.34 13.66 -8.14
N PHE A 137 3.56 13.96 -7.10
CA PHE A 137 3.41 15.32 -6.61
C PHE A 137 4.73 15.89 -6.08
N TYR A 138 5.50 15.13 -5.32
CA TYR A 138 6.76 15.60 -4.75
C TYR A 138 7.86 15.75 -5.80
N GLU A 139 7.97 14.80 -6.72
CA GLU A 139 9.04 14.77 -7.71
C GLU A 139 8.77 15.68 -8.91
N GLU A 140 7.56 15.63 -9.49
CA GLU A 140 7.26 16.31 -10.74
C GLU A 140 6.63 17.70 -10.54
N VAL A 141 5.76 17.86 -9.54
CA VAL A 141 5.07 19.14 -9.29
C VAL A 141 5.92 20.05 -8.42
N MET A 142 6.37 19.53 -7.26
CA MET A 142 7.13 20.32 -6.29
C MET A 142 8.62 20.34 -6.58
N LYS A 143 9.13 19.39 -7.38
CA LYS A 143 10.56 19.20 -7.70
C LYS A 143 11.43 19.16 -6.45
N TYR A 144 10.91 18.53 -5.39
CA TYR A 144 11.65 18.36 -4.15
C TYR A 144 12.74 17.30 -4.30
N GLU A 145 13.86 17.52 -3.63
CA GLU A 145 14.90 16.51 -3.49
C GLU A 145 14.37 15.32 -2.66
N GLU A 146 14.85 14.11 -2.92
CA GLU A 146 14.49 12.89 -2.18
C GLU A 146 14.63 13.02 -0.65
N LEU A 147 15.51 13.92 -0.16
CA LEU A 147 15.67 14.17 1.27
C LEU A 147 14.43 14.77 1.94
N VAL A 148 13.57 15.42 1.18
CA VAL A 148 12.33 16.02 1.68
C VAL A 148 11.29 14.93 1.97
N SER A 149 11.21 13.89 1.14
CA SER A 149 10.33 12.73 1.37
C SER A 149 10.68 12.01 2.68
N VAL A 150 11.97 11.95 3.03
CA VAL A 150 12.43 11.40 4.32
C VAL A 150 11.91 12.19 5.51
N GLN A 151 11.83 13.52 5.42
CA GLN A 151 11.25 14.33 6.50
C GLN A 151 9.78 14.02 6.72
N LEU A 152 9.00 13.86 5.64
CA LEU A 152 7.59 13.47 5.71
C LEU A 152 7.40 12.09 6.35
N ALA A 153 8.29 11.14 6.06
CA ALA A 153 8.24 9.80 6.67
C ALA A 153 8.32 9.84 8.21
N TRP A 154 9.08 10.80 8.80
CA TRP A 154 9.10 10.98 10.26
C TRP A 154 7.73 11.37 10.83
N PHE A 155 6.98 12.22 10.13
CA PHE A 155 5.63 12.60 10.55
C PHE A 155 4.64 11.43 10.42
N ALA A 156 4.79 10.57 9.41
CA ALA A 156 4.02 9.34 9.32
C ALA A 156 4.29 8.42 10.53
N ILE A 157 5.56 8.26 10.95
CA ILE A 157 5.92 7.47 12.14
C ILE A 157 5.27 8.04 13.39
N ILE A 158 5.26 9.36 13.57
CA ILE A 158 4.58 10.02 14.70
C ILE A 158 3.09 9.65 14.69
N GLY A 159 2.44 9.72 13.51
CA GLY A 159 1.05 9.30 13.34
C GLY A 159 0.82 7.84 13.74
N ILE A 160 1.69 6.92 13.29
CA ILE A 160 1.64 5.51 13.64
C ILE A 160 1.75 5.29 15.15
N VAL A 161 2.70 5.95 15.82
CA VAL A 161 2.87 5.84 17.28
C VAL A 161 1.62 6.32 18.01
N ILE A 162 1.07 7.47 17.63
CA ILE A 162 -0.19 7.99 18.21
C ILE A 162 -1.34 7.00 17.99
N GLY A 163 -1.46 6.45 16.77
CA GLY A 163 -2.49 5.46 16.42
C GLY A 163 -2.36 4.17 17.22
N CYS A 164 -1.16 3.65 17.41
CA CYS A 164 -0.90 2.46 18.24
C CYS A 164 -1.29 2.69 19.71
N VAL A 165 -0.85 3.81 20.30
CA VAL A 165 -1.20 4.17 21.69
C VAL A 165 -2.70 4.36 21.86
N PHE A 166 -3.35 5.04 20.91
CA PHE A 166 -4.79 5.25 20.91
C PHE A 166 -5.56 3.92 20.79
N SER A 167 -5.16 3.02 19.89
CA SER A 167 -5.76 1.70 19.70
C SER A 167 -5.63 0.84 20.97
N TYR A 168 -4.44 0.84 21.59
CA TYR A 168 -4.20 0.14 22.84
C TYR A 168 -5.10 0.68 23.97
N TRP A 169 -5.15 2.02 24.13
CA TRP A 169 -6.01 2.67 25.13
C TRP A 169 -7.49 2.33 24.91
N TRP A 170 -7.94 2.37 23.67
CA TRP A 170 -9.33 2.09 23.31
C TRP A 170 -9.74 0.64 23.58
N MET A 171 -8.92 -0.30 23.15
CA MET A 171 -9.23 -1.73 23.24
C MET A 171 -9.00 -2.30 24.63
N HIS A 172 -7.85 -2.00 25.25
CA HIS A 172 -7.47 -2.63 26.52
C HIS A 172 -7.92 -1.87 27.77
N ILE A 173 -7.92 -0.54 27.75
CA ILE A 173 -8.25 0.25 28.93
C ILE A 173 -9.76 0.53 29.00
N LYS A 174 -10.36 0.90 27.87
CA LYS A 174 -11.78 1.29 27.84
C LYS A 174 -12.72 0.17 27.42
N HIS A 175 -12.22 -0.90 26.79
CA HIS A 175 -13.01 -2.03 26.28
C HIS A 175 -14.17 -1.59 25.38
N TYR A 176 -13.95 -0.59 24.52
CA TYR A 176 -14.97 -0.09 23.61
C TYR A 176 -15.10 -1.00 22.38
N ASN A 177 -16.26 -0.93 21.70
CA ASN A 177 -16.57 -1.70 20.52
C ASN A 177 -15.60 -1.42 19.37
N TYR A 178 -15.07 -2.48 18.73
CA TYR A 178 -14.17 -2.42 17.57
C TYR A 178 -14.76 -1.67 16.38
N VAL A 179 -16.08 -1.77 16.14
CA VAL A 179 -16.76 -1.07 15.05
C VAL A 179 -16.56 0.46 15.15
N ARG A 180 -16.62 1.01 16.38
CA ARG A 180 -16.36 2.45 16.57
C ARG A 180 -14.90 2.81 16.29
N LEU A 181 -13.97 1.92 16.60
CA LEU A 181 -12.54 2.12 16.33
C LEU A 181 -12.26 2.07 14.83
N ILE A 182 -12.91 1.16 14.09
CA ILE A 182 -12.86 1.14 12.62
C ILE A 182 -13.38 2.46 12.04
N ILE A 183 -14.49 3.00 12.55
CA ILE A 183 -15.02 4.30 12.11
C ILE A 183 -14.00 5.42 12.35
N VAL A 184 -13.36 5.46 13.52
CA VAL A 184 -12.31 6.45 13.82
C VAL A 184 -11.13 6.31 12.85
N GLY A 185 -10.69 5.09 12.57
CA GLY A 185 -9.63 4.84 11.58
C GLY A 185 -9.99 5.34 10.19
N PHE A 186 -11.21 5.06 9.70
CA PHE A 186 -11.69 5.59 8.43
C PHE A 186 -11.84 7.11 8.41
N LEU A 187 -12.26 7.73 9.51
CA LEU A 187 -12.28 9.20 9.63
C LEU A 187 -10.86 9.77 9.52
N GLY A 188 -9.86 9.10 10.12
CA GLY A 188 -8.45 9.45 9.95
C GLY A 188 -8.00 9.36 8.49
N LEU A 189 -8.40 8.29 7.77
CA LEU A 189 -8.10 8.09 6.35
C LEU A 189 -8.76 9.16 5.48
N ILE A 190 -10.03 9.48 5.73
CA ILE A 190 -10.75 10.57 5.04
C ILE A 190 -10.07 11.90 5.32
N GLY A 191 -9.67 12.15 6.58
CA GLY A 191 -8.93 13.35 6.96
C GLY A 191 -7.60 13.49 6.21
N TYR A 192 -6.88 12.37 6.02
CA TYR A 192 -5.69 12.33 5.19
C TYR A 192 -6.00 12.69 3.72
N LEU A 193 -6.96 12.01 3.09
CA LEU A 193 -7.28 12.21 1.67
C LEU A 193 -7.77 13.64 1.39
N ILE A 194 -8.66 14.16 2.23
CA ILE A 194 -9.12 15.56 2.12
C ILE A 194 -7.97 16.53 2.37
N GLY A 195 -7.18 16.28 3.42
CA GLY A 195 -6.02 17.12 3.74
C GLY A 195 -5.02 17.14 2.60
N PHE A 196 -4.69 15.99 2.01
CA PHE A 196 -3.81 15.91 0.86
C PHE A 196 -4.41 16.64 -0.37
N TYR A 197 -5.69 16.39 -0.71
CA TYR A 197 -6.36 17.08 -1.81
C TYR A 197 -6.32 18.61 -1.69
N LEU A 198 -6.54 19.15 -0.49
CA LEU A 198 -6.51 20.59 -0.24
C LEU A 198 -5.09 21.18 -0.30
N THR A 199 -4.08 20.36 -0.08
CA THR A 199 -2.68 20.78 -0.11
C THR A 199 -2.02 20.64 -1.48
N ILE A 200 -2.64 19.98 -2.46
CA ILE A 200 -2.10 19.88 -3.82
C ILE A 200 -2.13 21.28 -4.45
N SER A 201 -0.97 21.91 -4.56
CA SER A 201 -0.74 23.22 -5.21
C SER A 201 0.74 23.38 -5.51
N THR A 202 1.07 24.11 -6.56
CA THR A 202 2.46 24.41 -6.94
C THR A 202 3.19 25.33 -5.95
N ASP A 203 2.47 26.12 -5.15
CA ASP A 203 3.03 27.12 -4.22
C ASP A 203 3.00 26.68 -2.76
N ILE A 204 2.87 25.38 -2.48
CA ILE A 204 2.70 24.90 -1.12
C ILE A 204 4.04 24.79 -0.37
N HIS A 205 4.02 25.11 0.92
CA HIS A 205 5.14 24.87 1.80
C HIS A 205 5.05 23.47 2.43
N ILE A 206 6.16 22.74 2.51
CA ILE A 206 6.24 21.37 3.04
C ILE A 206 5.55 21.20 4.39
N SER A 207 5.52 22.21 5.25
CA SER A 207 4.90 22.16 6.57
C SER A 207 3.38 21.88 6.53
N GLN A 208 2.72 22.20 5.43
CA GLN A 208 1.28 21.94 5.27
C GLN A 208 0.99 20.46 5.01
N LEU A 209 1.99 19.70 4.54
CA LEU A 209 1.89 18.24 4.31
C LEU A 209 2.06 17.43 5.60
N TYR A 210 2.58 18.03 6.69
CA TYR A 210 2.82 17.29 7.94
C TYR A 210 1.54 16.74 8.54
N LEU A 211 0.47 17.53 8.57
CA LEU A 211 -0.80 17.12 9.17
C LEU A 211 -1.48 15.97 8.39
N PRO A 212 -1.65 16.04 7.06
CA PRO A 212 -2.14 14.90 6.27
C PRO A 212 -1.32 13.63 6.49
N THR A 213 0.02 13.73 6.50
CA THR A 213 0.91 12.61 6.70
C THR A 213 0.76 11.97 8.09
N ILE A 214 0.58 12.77 9.15
CA ILE A 214 0.28 12.28 10.50
C ILE A 214 -1.09 11.55 10.50
N CYS A 215 -2.12 12.12 9.87
CA CYS A 215 -3.44 11.48 9.77
C CYS A 215 -3.37 10.13 9.04
N ARG A 216 -2.56 10.03 7.98
CA ARG A 216 -2.29 8.77 7.26
C ARG A 216 -1.69 7.72 8.19
N GLY A 217 -0.59 8.05 8.86
CA GLY A 217 0.07 7.15 9.81
C GLY A 217 -0.86 6.70 10.94
N PHE A 218 -1.66 7.62 11.49
CA PHE A 218 -2.67 7.32 12.49
C PHE A 218 -3.74 6.35 11.96
N ALA A 219 -4.33 6.64 10.80
CA ALA A 219 -5.35 5.80 10.18
C ALA A 219 -4.83 4.38 9.90
N TYR A 220 -3.63 4.27 9.32
CA TYR A 220 -2.96 3.00 9.07
C TYR A 220 -2.82 2.16 10.34
N ALA A 221 -2.26 2.74 11.41
CA ALA A 221 -2.04 2.03 12.66
C ALA A 221 -3.35 1.59 13.34
N VAL A 222 -4.35 2.48 13.36
CA VAL A 222 -5.66 2.18 13.98
C VAL A 222 -6.39 1.08 13.21
N LEU A 223 -6.45 1.15 11.89
CA LEU A 223 -7.15 0.18 11.06
C LEU A 223 -6.46 -1.18 11.06
N SER A 224 -5.13 -1.21 10.86
CA SER A 224 -4.36 -2.46 10.86
C SER A 224 -4.47 -3.21 12.19
N ALA A 225 -4.29 -2.49 13.33
CA ALA A 225 -4.43 -3.08 14.66
C ALA A 225 -5.85 -3.61 14.90
N THR A 226 -6.86 -2.84 14.50
CA THR A 226 -8.26 -3.22 14.73
C THR A 226 -8.66 -4.42 13.88
N PHE A 227 -8.26 -4.45 12.61
CA PHE A 227 -8.55 -5.58 11.72
C PHE A 227 -7.89 -6.87 12.19
N MET A 228 -6.65 -6.80 12.70
CA MET A 228 -5.97 -7.96 13.28
C MET A 228 -6.72 -8.52 14.49
N VAL A 229 -7.15 -7.67 15.41
CA VAL A 229 -7.91 -8.10 16.60
C VAL A 229 -9.29 -8.64 16.20
N CYS A 230 -9.98 -7.99 15.26
CA CYS A 230 -11.25 -8.51 14.74
C CYS A 230 -11.08 -9.89 14.09
N LEU A 231 -9.98 -10.11 13.36
CA LEU A 231 -9.69 -11.41 12.76
C LEU A 231 -9.50 -12.48 13.83
N GLU A 232 -8.77 -12.16 14.92
CA GLU A 232 -8.56 -13.07 16.04
C GLU A 232 -9.89 -13.44 16.73
N GLU A 233 -10.79 -12.48 16.92
CA GLU A 233 -12.09 -12.74 17.57
C GLU A 233 -13.07 -13.54 16.70
N ILE A 234 -13.06 -13.31 15.38
CA ILE A 234 -13.97 -14.00 14.45
C ILE A 234 -13.54 -15.45 14.26
N MET A 235 -12.24 -15.75 14.30
CA MET A 235 -11.68 -17.03 13.92
C MET A 235 -11.50 -17.98 15.10
N THR A 236 -11.74 -19.27 14.86
CA THR A 236 -11.27 -20.31 15.78
C THR A 236 -9.74 -20.46 15.64
N PHE A 237 -9.07 -20.89 16.71
CA PHE A 237 -7.62 -21.05 16.72
C PHE A 237 -7.07 -21.88 15.54
N GLN A 238 -7.83 -22.89 15.08
CA GLN A 238 -7.41 -23.74 13.96
C GLN A 238 -7.35 -22.99 12.62
N HIS A 239 -8.30 -22.08 12.36
CA HIS A 239 -8.41 -21.34 11.12
C HIS A 239 -7.71 -19.96 11.19
N PHE A 240 -7.31 -19.52 12.39
CA PHE A 240 -6.70 -18.22 12.59
C PHE A 240 -5.44 -18.03 11.74
N PHE A 241 -4.52 -18.99 11.76
CA PHE A 241 -3.27 -18.86 10.98
C PHE A 241 -3.50 -18.87 9.47
N GLN A 242 -4.51 -19.60 8.99
CA GLN A 242 -4.87 -19.61 7.58
C GLN A 242 -5.49 -18.26 7.17
N SER A 243 -6.43 -17.76 7.97
CA SER A 243 -7.03 -16.44 7.72
C SER A 243 -6.04 -15.29 7.86
N LEU A 244 -5.07 -15.39 8.76
CA LEU A 244 -3.96 -14.46 8.89
C LEU A 244 -3.07 -14.46 7.64
N SER A 245 -2.82 -15.63 7.05
CA SER A 245 -2.08 -15.73 5.80
C SER A 245 -2.81 -15.00 4.66
N VAL A 246 -4.13 -15.24 4.52
CA VAL A 246 -4.95 -14.55 3.51
C VAL A 246 -5.01 -13.04 3.78
N PHE A 247 -5.17 -12.64 5.04
CA PHE A 247 -5.15 -11.23 5.44
C PHE A 247 -3.84 -10.56 5.01
N ASN A 248 -2.69 -11.16 5.32
CA ASN A 248 -1.39 -10.62 4.92
C ASN A 248 -1.18 -10.61 3.39
N MET A 249 -1.70 -11.60 2.66
CA MET A 249 -1.68 -11.62 1.20
C MET A 249 -2.45 -10.43 0.61
N LEU A 250 -3.64 -10.16 1.13
CA LEU A 250 -4.45 -9.02 0.68
C LEU A 250 -3.86 -7.68 1.12
N HIS A 251 -3.38 -7.60 2.34
CA HIS A 251 -2.75 -6.41 2.89
C HIS A 251 -1.46 -6.03 2.15
N MET A 252 -0.52 -6.96 2.00
CA MET A 252 0.81 -6.66 1.48
C MET A 252 0.91 -6.70 -0.06
N VAL A 253 0.09 -7.51 -0.73
CA VAL A 253 0.26 -7.77 -2.16
C VAL A 253 -0.92 -7.22 -2.96
N VAL A 254 -2.13 -7.70 -2.69
CA VAL A 254 -3.27 -7.42 -3.59
C VAL A 254 -3.75 -5.97 -3.43
N GLY A 255 -3.94 -5.49 -2.20
CA GLY A 255 -4.51 -4.17 -1.92
C GLY A 255 -3.63 -3.03 -2.41
N GLY A 256 -2.35 -3.03 -2.01
CA GLY A 256 -1.40 -1.99 -2.40
C GLY A 256 -1.15 -1.96 -3.91
N VAL A 257 -0.86 -3.13 -4.52
CA VAL A 257 -0.57 -3.21 -5.96
C VAL A 257 -1.79 -2.85 -6.81
N LEU A 258 -2.99 -3.26 -6.41
CA LEU A 258 -4.23 -2.88 -7.09
C LEU A 258 -4.48 -1.37 -7.00
N GLY A 259 -4.26 -0.78 -5.83
CA GLY A 259 -4.38 0.66 -5.65
C GLY A 259 -3.38 1.43 -6.53
N CYS A 260 -2.11 1.04 -6.51
CA CYS A 260 -1.08 1.64 -7.38
C CYS A 260 -1.46 1.55 -8.86
N ALA A 261 -1.96 0.40 -9.33
CA ALA A 261 -2.37 0.24 -10.72
C ALA A 261 -3.55 1.18 -11.10
N ILE A 262 -4.53 1.33 -10.20
CA ILE A 262 -5.68 2.24 -10.44
C ILE A 262 -5.19 3.69 -10.54
N TYR A 263 -4.34 4.15 -9.62
CA TYR A 263 -3.84 5.53 -9.64
C TYR A 263 -2.88 5.78 -10.81
N ALA A 264 -1.99 4.85 -11.13
CA ALA A 264 -1.09 4.95 -12.28
C ALA A 264 -1.89 5.05 -13.59
N GLN A 265 -2.91 4.20 -13.77
CA GLN A 265 -3.79 4.26 -14.93
C GLN A 265 -4.60 5.56 -14.99
N GLY A 266 -5.04 6.07 -13.83
CA GLY A 266 -5.69 7.39 -13.74
C GLY A 266 -4.76 8.49 -14.23
N LEU A 267 -3.53 8.55 -13.75
CA LEU A 267 -2.54 9.54 -14.20
C LEU A 267 -2.22 9.38 -15.68
N ALA A 268 -2.01 8.16 -16.18
CA ALA A 268 -1.74 7.89 -17.59
C ALA A 268 -2.88 8.36 -18.52
N TYR A 269 -4.11 8.39 -18.03
CA TYR A 269 -5.26 8.90 -18.78
C TYR A 269 -5.41 10.44 -18.66
N TYR A 270 -5.39 10.98 -17.44
CA TYR A 270 -5.70 12.39 -17.20
C TYR A 270 -4.58 13.35 -17.58
N VAL A 271 -3.30 12.97 -17.42
CA VAL A 271 -2.17 13.85 -17.75
C VAL A 271 -2.13 14.20 -19.24
N PRO A 272 -2.17 13.24 -20.20
CA PRO A 272 -2.19 13.57 -21.61
C PRO A 272 -3.46 14.32 -22.05
N ASP A 273 -4.64 13.98 -21.47
CA ASP A 273 -5.90 14.63 -21.80
C ASP A 273 -5.88 16.10 -21.37
N ASN A 274 -5.40 16.41 -20.18
CA ASN A 274 -5.23 17.78 -19.69
C ASN A 274 -4.17 18.55 -20.51
N LEU A 275 -3.03 17.92 -20.80
CA LEU A 275 -2.01 18.52 -21.67
C LEU A 275 -2.58 18.86 -23.06
N ALA A 276 -3.39 17.97 -23.65
CA ALA A 276 -4.01 18.22 -24.95
C ALA A 276 -5.05 19.35 -24.89
N ARG A 277 -5.92 19.37 -23.88
CA ARG A 277 -6.98 20.38 -23.72
C ARG A 277 -6.45 21.77 -23.47
N TYR A 278 -5.50 21.90 -22.53
CA TYR A 278 -4.97 23.19 -22.15
C TYR A 278 -3.83 23.63 -23.09
N GLY A 279 -3.07 22.69 -23.66
CA GLY A 279 -2.06 22.99 -24.68
C GLY A 279 -2.66 23.57 -25.96
N ALA A 280 -3.86 23.16 -26.34
CA ALA A 280 -4.59 23.74 -27.49
C ALA A 280 -5.01 25.20 -27.25
N ALA A 281 -5.12 25.63 -25.98
CA ALA A 281 -5.45 27.01 -25.62
C ALA A 281 -4.23 27.97 -25.63
N ILE A 282 -3.03 27.41 -25.71
CA ILE A 282 -1.78 28.20 -25.77
C ILE A 282 -1.54 28.58 -27.22
N ASP A 283 -1.85 29.81 -27.57
CA ASP A 283 -1.65 30.34 -28.92
C ASP A 283 -0.16 30.68 -29.13
N HIS A 284 0.36 30.44 -30.33
CA HIS A 284 1.73 30.80 -30.75
C HIS A 284 2.08 32.26 -30.51
N VAL A 285 1.07 33.14 -30.45
CA VAL A 285 1.22 34.58 -30.21
C VAL A 285 1.70 34.90 -28.80
N SER A 286 1.33 34.10 -27.81
CA SER A 286 1.73 34.28 -26.40
C SER A 286 3.23 34.05 -26.17
N PHE A 287 3.88 33.27 -27.04
CA PHE A 287 5.31 32.93 -26.94
C PHE A 287 6.23 33.89 -27.70
N SER A 288 5.70 34.78 -28.55
CA SER A 288 6.52 35.66 -29.41
C SER A 288 7.17 36.83 -28.69
N SER A 289 6.76 37.08 -27.43
CA SER A 289 7.26 38.27 -26.71
C SER A 289 8.53 38.01 -25.85
N SER A 290 8.99 36.76 -25.68
CA SER A 290 10.13 36.48 -24.82
C SER A 290 10.79 35.11 -25.13
N PRO A 291 11.66 35.03 -26.16
CA PRO A 291 12.29 33.76 -26.55
C PRO A 291 13.23 33.16 -25.51
N PHE A 292 13.60 33.91 -24.48
CA PHE A 292 14.59 33.50 -23.48
C PHE A 292 14.02 32.61 -22.35
N ASN A 293 12.70 32.53 -22.17
CA ASN A 293 12.06 31.84 -21.05
C ASN A 293 11.10 30.68 -21.46
N LEU A 294 11.16 30.23 -22.71
CA LEU A 294 10.25 29.21 -23.21
C LEU A 294 10.31 27.89 -22.40
N GLY A 295 11.55 27.50 -22.02
CA GLY A 295 11.74 26.29 -21.20
C GLY A 295 11.10 26.39 -19.81
N HIS A 296 11.23 27.51 -19.14
CA HIS A 296 10.63 27.73 -17.82
C HIS A 296 9.11 27.77 -17.86
N TYR A 297 8.52 28.45 -18.85
CA TYR A 297 7.05 28.44 -19.03
C TYR A 297 6.50 27.06 -19.35
N MET A 298 7.20 26.26 -20.16
CA MET A 298 6.79 24.89 -20.46
C MET A 298 6.85 23.99 -19.21
N GLU A 299 7.89 24.12 -18.39
CA GLU A 299 8.01 23.37 -17.14
C GLU A 299 6.91 23.75 -16.13
N GLU A 300 6.62 25.04 -15.98
CA GLU A 300 5.56 25.53 -15.11
C GLU A 300 4.18 25.05 -15.59
N PHE A 301 3.95 25.11 -16.90
CA PHE A 301 2.71 24.58 -17.52
C PHE A 301 2.55 23.09 -17.26
N ILE A 302 3.60 22.29 -17.45
CA ILE A 302 3.55 20.84 -17.20
C ILE A 302 3.25 20.57 -15.71
N SER A 303 3.90 21.29 -14.78
CA SER A 303 3.64 21.17 -13.34
C SER A 303 2.19 21.46 -12.98
N GLN A 304 1.59 22.52 -13.54
CA GLN A 304 0.20 22.89 -13.33
C GLN A 304 -0.76 21.83 -13.91
N MET A 305 -0.45 21.27 -15.08
CA MET A 305 -1.27 20.20 -15.68
C MET A 305 -1.20 18.91 -14.87
N MET A 306 -0.04 18.57 -14.31
CA MET A 306 0.08 17.44 -13.39
C MET A 306 -0.69 17.68 -12.09
N GLU A 307 -0.62 18.89 -11.51
CA GLU A 307 -1.41 19.26 -10.33
C GLU A 307 -2.91 19.02 -10.55
N ILE A 308 -3.44 19.48 -11.70
CA ILE A 308 -4.86 19.29 -12.06
C ILE A 308 -5.17 17.80 -12.23
N SER A 309 -4.28 17.04 -12.85
CA SER A 309 -4.48 15.61 -13.10
C SER A 309 -4.47 14.77 -11.81
N ILE A 310 -3.67 15.16 -10.82
CA ILE A 310 -3.64 14.51 -9.50
C ILE A 310 -4.92 14.80 -8.71
N LYS A 311 -5.52 15.96 -8.91
CA LYS A 311 -6.79 16.35 -8.26
C LYS A 311 -8.02 15.65 -8.85
N GLN A 312 -7.97 15.21 -10.10
CA GLN A 312 -9.03 14.48 -10.79
C GLN A 312 -9.08 13.00 -10.42
#